data_037d1fbb4552c3951d1d6ba2a76c6fa4
#
_entry.id   037d1fbb4552c3951d1d6ba2a76c6fa4
#
_cell.length_a   1.000
_cell.length_b   1.000
_cell.length_c   1.000
_cell.angle_alpha   90.00
_cell.angle_beta   90.00
_cell.angle_gamma   90.00
#
_symmetry.space_group_name_H-M   'P 1'
#
loop_
_entity.id
_entity.type
_entity.pdbx_description
1 polymer ?
#
loop_
_entity_poly.entity_id
_entity_poly.type
_entity_poly.pdbx_seq_one_letter_code
_entity_poly.pdbx_strand_id
1 'polypeptide(L)'
;MRNYDVLIIGTGVAGLFAALNLSSDKQILIVTKGTLEDNDSFLAQGGICVQRDEMDFEPFLEDTLRAGHYENNEAAVATMINQSQEIIDDLIDLGVAFDKKGAGFSYTKEGAHSRARILHCKDMTGKEINSKLIAQVKELKNVSIFENSTLVDLLVAGDRCHGAVLRDQAGKLSNVYAQSTLLATGGIG
;
A
#
# COMPACT_ATOMS: atom_id res chain seq x y z
N MET A 1 5.45 8.12 -27.70
CA MET A 1 5.01 8.43 -26.31
C MET A 1 4.23 7.22 -25.82
N ARG A 2 4.51 6.72 -24.64
CA ARG A 2 3.69 5.66 -24.05
C ARG A 2 2.58 6.31 -23.24
N ASN A 3 1.34 5.99 -23.56
CA ASN A 3 0.17 6.46 -22.82
C ASN A 3 -0.36 5.31 -21.98
N TYR A 4 -0.62 5.59 -20.71
CA TYR A 4 -1.21 4.67 -19.77
C TYR A 4 -2.56 5.20 -19.28
N ASP A 5 -3.43 4.32 -18.82
CA ASP A 5 -4.65 4.74 -18.13
C ASP A 5 -4.31 5.21 -16.73
N VAL A 6 -3.44 4.47 -16.03
CA VAL A 6 -3.02 4.79 -14.66
C VAL A 6 -1.50 4.72 -14.52
N LEU A 7 -0.93 5.77 -13.93
CA LEU A 7 0.44 5.82 -13.47
C LEU A 7 0.45 5.74 -11.93
N ILE A 8 1.17 4.76 -11.39
CA ILE A 8 1.33 4.57 -9.94
C ILE A 8 2.78 4.84 -9.58
N ILE A 9 3.02 5.75 -8.65
CA ILE A 9 4.35 6.10 -8.17
C ILE A 9 4.56 5.52 -6.77
N GLY A 10 5.36 4.46 -6.71
CA GLY A 10 5.70 3.74 -5.48
C GLY A 10 5.23 2.29 -5.47
N THR A 11 6.05 1.42 -4.89
CA THR A 11 5.85 -0.05 -4.78
C THR A 11 5.65 -0.54 -3.35
N GLY A 12 5.32 0.38 -2.44
CA GLY A 12 4.80 0.01 -1.13
C GLY A 12 3.41 -0.64 -1.24
N VAL A 13 2.87 -1.10 -0.12
CA VAL A 13 1.56 -1.78 -0.06
C VAL A 13 0.47 -0.99 -0.77
N ALA A 14 0.40 0.33 -0.59
CA ALA A 14 -0.63 1.17 -1.19
C ALA A 14 -0.61 1.13 -2.74
N GLY A 15 0.57 1.24 -3.35
CA GLY A 15 0.70 1.22 -4.82
C GLY A 15 0.42 -0.16 -5.42
N LEU A 16 0.95 -1.22 -4.80
CA LEU A 16 0.75 -2.59 -5.26
C LEU A 16 -0.70 -3.05 -5.10
N PHE A 17 -1.30 -2.78 -3.95
CA PHE A 17 -2.69 -3.14 -3.68
C PHE A 17 -3.65 -2.39 -4.61
N ALA A 18 -3.39 -1.10 -4.88
CA ALA A 18 -4.16 -0.35 -5.85
C ALA A 18 -4.08 -0.98 -7.25
N ALA A 19 -2.89 -1.39 -7.70
CA ALA A 19 -2.73 -2.03 -9.01
C ALA A 19 -3.53 -3.33 -9.14
N LEU A 20 -3.60 -4.14 -8.07
CA LEU A 20 -4.36 -5.40 -8.03
C LEU A 20 -5.88 -5.18 -8.09
N ASN A 21 -6.35 -4.03 -7.58
CA ASN A 21 -7.79 -3.69 -7.52
C ASN A 21 -8.26 -2.83 -8.69
N LEU A 22 -7.38 -2.50 -9.64
CA LEU A 22 -7.79 -1.81 -10.86
C LEU A 22 -8.28 -2.82 -11.91
N SER A 23 -9.23 -2.38 -12.74
CA SER A 23 -9.79 -3.22 -13.81
C SER A 23 -8.72 -3.68 -14.81
N SER A 24 -8.78 -4.94 -15.23
CA SER A 24 -7.82 -5.58 -16.14
C SER A 24 -7.80 -4.99 -17.57
N ASP A 25 -8.77 -4.14 -17.92
CA ASP A 25 -8.79 -3.40 -19.19
C ASP A 25 -7.90 -2.14 -19.14
N LYS A 26 -7.43 -1.71 -17.98
CA LYS A 26 -6.58 -0.53 -17.79
C LYS A 26 -5.12 -0.87 -18.04
N GLN A 27 -4.44 -0.03 -18.82
CA GLN A 27 -2.98 -0.10 -18.97
C GLN A 27 -2.33 0.67 -17.82
N ILE A 28 -1.59 -0.04 -16.97
CA ILE A 28 -1.02 0.49 -15.73
C ILE A 28 0.50 0.55 -15.85
N LEU A 29 1.09 1.66 -15.44
CA LEU A 29 2.52 1.76 -15.18
C LEU A 29 2.77 1.95 -13.70
N ILE A 30 3.59 1.09 -13.11
CA ILE A 30 4.14 1.28 -11.77
C ILE A 30 5.58 1.75 -11.89
N VAL A 31 5.95 2.75 -11.09
CA VAL A 31 7.30 3.32 -11.09
C VAL A 31 7.86 3.32 -9.68
N THR A 32 9.10 2.88 -9.52
CA THR A 32 9.84 2.94 -8.26
C THR A 32 11.26 3.47 -8.44
N LYS A 33 11.75 4.25 -7.46
CA LYS A 33 13.09 4.86 -7.49
C LYS A 33 14.22 3.84 -7.37
N GLY A 34 13.97 2.71 -6.70
CA GLY A 34 14.88 1.58 -6.55
C GLY A 34 14.31 0.32 -7.17
N THR A 35 14.54 -0.83 -6.53
CA THR A 35 13.90 -2.09 -6.87
C THR A 35 12.48 -2.16 -6.29
N LEU A 36 11.70 -3.17 -6.68
CA LEU A 36 10.35 -3.39 -6.15
C LEU A 36 10.30 -3.55 -4.63
N GLU A 37 11.38 -4.06 -4.05
CA GLU A 37 11.49 -4.35 -2.61
C GLU A 37 12.06 -3.18 -1.79
N ASP A 38 12.60 -2.14 -2.46
CA ASP A 38 13.20 -0.97 -1.80
C ASP A 38 12.12 0.01 -1.33
N ASN A 39 11.36 -0.37 -0.31
CA ASN A 39 10.31 0.45 0.27
C ASN A 39 10.07 0.14 1.75
N ASP A 40 9.50 1.10 2.49
CA ASP A 40 9.26 1.00 3.93
C ASP A 40 8.26 -0.11 4.27
N SER A 41 7.29 -0.39 3.38
CA SER A 41 6.33 -1.48 3.59
C SER A 41 7.02 -2.84 3.63
N PHE A 42 8.06 -3.06 2.81
CA PHE A 42 8.85 -4.29 2.83
C PHE A 42 9.68 -4.43 4.12
N LEU A 43 10.16 -3.32 4.65
CA LEU A 43 11.00 -3.28 5.86
C LEU A 43 10.18 -3.30 7.17
N ALA A 44 8.87 -3.09 7.10
CA ALA A 44 8.01 -3.04 8.29
C ALA A 44 8.01 -4.37 9.06
N GLN A 45 8.32 -4.31 10.36
CA GLN A 45 8.48 -5.49 11.22
C GLN A 45 7.26 -5.79 12.09
N GLY A 46 6.55 -4.78 12.56
CA GLY A 46 5.46 -4.90 13.50
C GLY A 46 4.34 -5.83 13.03
N GLY A 47 3.25 -5.29 12.57
CA GLY A 47 2.14 -6.07 12.09
C GLY A 47 1.08 -5.19 11.44
N ILE A 48 -0.08 -5.77 11.16
CA ILE A 48 -1.24 -5.06 10.62
C ILE A 48 -2.40 -5.14 11.61
N CYS A 49 -2.99 -4.00 11.93
CA CYS A 49 -4.11 -3.91 12.84
C CYS A 49 -5.41 -4.30 12.15
N VAL A 50 -6.27 -5.04 12.85
CA VAL A 50 -7.58 -5.44 12.35
C VAL A 50 -8.62 -5.34 13.45
N GLN A 51 -9.81 -4.89 13.13
CA GLN A 51 -10.95 -4.94 14.04
C GLN A 51 -11.28 -6.38 14.38
N ARG A 52 -11.34 -6.72 15.68
CA ARG A 52 -11.54 -8.09 16.16
C ARG A 52 -12.98 -8.56 16.09
N ASP A 53 -13.89 -7.68 16.47
CA ASP A 53 -15.32 -7.90 16.56
C ASP A 53 -16.05 -6.54 16.58
N GLU A 54 -17.37 -6.53 16.59
CA GLU A 54 -18.15 -5.29 16.62
C GLU A 54 -17.84 -4.41 17.85
N MET A 55 -17.56 -5.03 18.99
CA MET A 55 -17.22 -4.30 20.22
C MET A 55 -15.80 -3.73 20.22
N ASP A 56 -14.97 -4.05 19.24
CA ASP A 56 -13.62 -3.52 19.09
C ASP A 56 -13.57 -2.20 18.29
N PHE A 57 -14.67 -1.80 17.65
CA PHE A 57 -14.70 -0.59 16.82
C PHE A 57 -14.37 0.66 17.67
N GLU A 58 -15.13 0.93 18.70
CA GLU A 58 -14.94 2.12 19.54
C GLU A 58 -13.57 2.14 20.25
N PRO A 59 -13.08 1.05 20.87
CA PRO A 59 -11.73 1.03 21.42
C PRO A 59 -10.64 1.23 20.37
N PHE A 60 -10.82 0.71 19.14
CA PHE A 60 -9.83 0.89 18.09
C PHE A 60 -9.81 2.32 17.55
N LEU A 61 -10.99 2.92 17.39
CA LEU A 61 -11.15 4.32 16.99
C LEU A 61 -10.46 5.23 18.02
N GLU A 62 -10.79 5.09 19.31
CA GLU A 62 -10.21 5.90 20.39
C GLU A 62 -8.68 5.73 20.48
N ASP A 63 -8.17 4.49 20.41
CA ASP A 63 -6.73 4.24 20.41
C ASP A 63 -6.02 4.96 19.27
N THR A 64 -6.63 4.96 18.06
CA THR A 64 -6.06 5.59 16.87
C THR A 64 -6.11 7.12 16.96
N LEU A 65 -7.25 7.68 17.37
CA LEU A 65 -7.40 9.13 17.55
C LEU A 65 -6.43 9.66 18.60
N ARG A 66 -6.31 8.96 19.74
CA ARG A 66 -5.39 9.33 20.81
C ARG A 66 -3.93 9.27 20.37
N ALA A 67 -3.55 8.22 19.62
CA ALA A 67 -2.18 8.09 19.08
C ALA A 67 -1.83 9.21 18.10
N GLY A 68 -2.80 9.70 17.35
CA GLY A 68 -2.68 10.85 16.45
C GLY A 68 -2.96 12.20 17.12
N HIS A 69 -2.98 12.27 18.46
CA HIS A 69 -3.27 13.50 19.23
C HIS A 69 -4.59 14.18 18.84
N TYR A 70 -5.56 13.41 18.34
CA TYR A 70 -6.87 13.86 17.85
C TYR A 70 -6.80 14.84 16.65
N GLU A 71 -5.65 14.86 15.95
CA GLU A 71 -5.49 15.58 14.67
C GLU A 71 -5.94 14.76 13.46
N ASN A 72 -6.39 13.52 13.68
CA ASN A 72 -6.85 12.61 12.65
C ASN A 72 -8.17 13.09 12.03
N ASN A 73 -8.36 12.73 10.75
CA ASN A 73 -9.69 12.76 10.17
C ASN A 73 -10.45 11.50 10.67
N GLU A 74 -11.40 11.70 11.60
CA GLU A 74 -12.14 10.61 12.25
C GLU A 74 -12.91 9.75 11.25
N ALA A 75 -13.52 10.35 10.21
CA ALA A 75 -14.24 9.60 9.18
C ALA A 75 -13.30 8.68 8.38
N ALA A 76 -12.07 9.13 8.11
CA ALA A 76 -11.07 8.29 7.45
C ALA A 76 -10.61 7.15 8.34
N VAL A 77 -10.42 7.40 9.65
CA VAL A 77 -10.06 6.35 10.63
C VAL A 77 -11.19 5.32 10.73
N ALA A 78 -12.44 5.76 10.84
CA ALA A 78 -13.60 4.86 10.88
C ALA A 78 -13.70 3.99 9.62
N THR A 79 -13.45 4.56 8.44
CA THR A 79 -13.41 3.80 7.16
C THR A 79 -12.34 2.72 7.20
N MET A 80 -11.11 3.08 7.61
CA MET A 80 -9.99 2.14 7.75
C MET A 80 -10.33 0.98 8.69
N ILE A 81 -10.93 1.26 9.84
CA ILE A 81 -11.28 0.24 10.84
C ILE A 81 -12.37 -0.69 10.28
N ASN A 82 -13.44 -0.14 9.75
CA ASN A 82 -14.58 -0.92 9.22
C ASN A 82 -14.18 -1.85 8.07
N GLN A 83 -13.22 -1.46 7.24
CA GLN A 83 -12.75 -2.26 6.11
C GLN A 83 -11.62 -3.22 6.48
N SER A 84 -11.08 -3.14 7.69
CA SER A 84 -9.86 -3.87 8.05
C SER A 84 -9.99 -5.40 7.95
N GLN A 85 -11.15 -5.98 8.26
CA GLN A 85 -11.37 -7.42 8.16
C GLN A 85 -11.38 -7.89 6.70
N GLU A 86 -12.10 -7.18 5.81
CA GLU A 86 -12.13 -7.46 4.38
C GLU A 86 -10.73 -7.41 3.77
N ILE A 87 -9.93 -6.41 4.12
CA ILE A 87 -8.54 -6.30 3.67
C ILE A 87 -7.67 -7.46 4.16
N ILE A 88 -7.87 -7.96 5.37
CA ILE A 88 -7.15 -9.15 5.85
C ILE A 88 -7.54 -10.39 5.06
N ASP A 89 -8.80 -10.57 4.74
CA ASP A 89 -9.28 -11.69 3.91
C ASP A 89 -8.67 -11.61 2.50
N ASP A 90 -8.67 -10.43 1.87
CA ASP A 90 -8.00 -10.19 0.58
C ASP A 90 -6.52 -10.57 0.63
N LEU A 91 -5.79 -10.16 1.68
CA LEU A 91 -4.37 -10.49 1.84
C LEU A 91 -4.13 -12.00 1.99
N ILE A 92 -5.03 -12.70 2.70
CA ILE A 92 -4.99 -14.17 2.84
C ILE A 92 -5.21 -14.84 1.48
N ASP A 93 -6.19 -14.37 0.71
CA ASP A 93 -6.48 -14.88 -0.63
C ASP A 93 -5.32 -14.64 -1.61
N LEU A 94 -4.57 -13.55 -1.42
CA LEU A 94 -3.32 -13.27 -2.14
C LEU A 94 -2.12 -14.11 -1.63
N GLY A 95 -2.33 -14.95 -0.61
CA GLY A 95 -1.35 -15.91 -0.11
C GLY A 95 -0.50 -15.43 1.07
N VAL A 96 -0.89 -14.36 1.78
CA VAL A 96 -0.24 -13.92 3.02
C VAL A 96 -0.53 -14.92 4.14
N ALA A 97 0.52 -15.41 4.81
CA ALA A 97 0.43 -16.41 5.86
C ALA A 97 0.63 -15.81 7.25
N PHE A 98 -0.43 -15.25 7.82
CA PHE A 98 -0.39 -14.75 9.21
C PHE A 98 -0.20 -15.87 10.22
N ASP A 99 0.52 -15.58 11.32
CA ASP A 99 0.79 -16.52 12.39
C ASP A 99 -0.50 -16.96 13.08
N LYS A 100 -0.56 -18.26 13.45
CA LYS A 100 -1.74 -18.88 14.05
C LYS A 100 -1.46 -19.33 15.50
N LYS A 101 -2.50 -19.27 16.33
CA LYS A 101 -2.51 -19.83 17.68
C LYS A 101 -3.75 -20.72 17.85
N GLY A 102 -3.52 -22.04 17.94
CA GLY A 102 -4.61 -23.01 17.90
C GLY A 102 -5.34 -22.98 16.54
N ALA A 103 -6.66 -22.89 16.58
CA ALA A 103 -7.50 -22.83 15.38
C ALA A 103 -7.67 -21.42 14.79
N GLY A 104 -7.18 -20.37 15.46
CA GLY A 104 -7.33 -18.97 15.04
C GLY A 104 -6.01 -18.27 14.77
N PHE A 105 -6.08 -16.97 14.46
CA PHE A 105 -4.89 -16.14 14.31
C PHE A 105 -4.24 -15.81 15.65
N SER A 106 -2.93 -15.61 15.63
CA SER A 106 -2.17 -15.06 16.74
C SER A 106 -2.24 -13.53 16.68
N TYR A 107 -2.75 -12.92 17.74
CA TYR A 107 -2.82 -11.46 17.84
C TYR A 107 -1.87 -10.95 18.90
N THR A 108 -1.17 -9.86 18.59
CA THR A 108 -0.33 -9.14 19.53
C THR A 108 -0.90 -7.79 19.90
N LYS A 109 -0.36 -7.21 20.94
CA LYS A 109 -0.67 -5.86 21.41
C LYS A 109 0.63 -5.07 21.47
N GLU A 110 0.64 -3.93 20.79
CA GLU A 110 1.78 -3.01 20.80
C GLU A 110 1.32 -1.59 21.12
N GLY A 111 2.26 -0.76 21.60
CA GLY A 111 2.15 0.67 21.75
C GLY A 111 0.82 1.16 22.32
N ALA A 112 0.13 2.01 21.59
CA ALA A 112 -1.09 2.69 22.00
C ALA A 112 -2.37 1.83 21.99
N HIS A 113 -2.30 0.57 21.58
CA HIS A 113 -3.47 -0.29 21.48
C HIS A 113 -3.99 -0.73 22.86
N SER A 114 -5.29 -0.59 23.11
CA SER A 114 -5.97 -1.08 24.31
C SER A 114 -6.22 -2.59 24.27
N ARG A 115 -6.37 -3.20 23.06
CA ARG A 115 -6.61 -4.63 22.83
C ARG A 115 -5.55 -5.25 21.92
N ALA A 116 -5.40 -6.58 22.00
CA ALA A 116 -4.58 -7.34 21.06
C ALA A 116 -5.32 -7.49 19.73
N ARG A 117 -4.96 -6.68 18.72
CA ARG A 117 -5.58 -6.64 17.41
C ARG A 117 -4.60 -6.64 16.24
N ILE A 118 -3.33 -6.90 16.51
CA ILE A 118 -2.27 -6.86 15.50
C ILE A 118 -2.00 -8.28 15.02
N LEU A 119 -2.20 -8.52 13.72
CA LEU A 119 -1.78 -9.72 13.02
C LEU A 119 -0.32 -9.56 12.58
N HIS A 120 0.44 -10.64 12.60
CA HIS A 120 1.85 -10.63 12.25
C HIS A 120 2.28 -11.92 11.54
N CYS A 121 3.42 -11.83 10.84
CA CYS A 121 4.11 -12.96 10.22
C CYS A 121 5.52 -12.99 10.81
N LYS A 122 5.69 -13.59 12.01
CA LYS A 122 6.93 -13.50 12.79
C LYS A 122 7.37 -12.04 12.94
N ASP A 123 8.65 -11.74 12.65
CA ASP A 123 9.21 -10.37 12.68
C ASP A 123 9.35 -9.75 11.27
N MET A 124 8.60 -10.25 10.29
CA MET A 124 8.75 -9.85 8.89
C MET A 124 7.40 -9.64 8.20
N THR A 125 6.44 -9.07 8.90
CA THR A 125 5.06 -8.91 8.40
C THR A 125 5.02 -8.09 7.11
N GLY A 126 5.72 -6.98 7.06
CA GLY A 126 5.78 -6.14 5.87
C GLY A 126 6.40 -6.86 4.67
N LYS A 127 7.50 -7.57 4.89
CA LYS A 127 8.14 -8.38 3.85
C LYS A 127 7.19 -9.45 3.31
N GLU A 128 6.49 -10.17 4.18
CA GLU A 128 5.53 -11.21 3.75
C GLU A 128 4.43 -10.61 2.90
N ILE A 129 3.75 -9.56 3.37
CA ILE A 129 2.68 -8.89 2.64
C ILE A 129 3.20 -8.34 1.30
N ASN A 130 4.25 -7.52 1.33
CA ASN A 130 4.76 -6.85 0.13
C ASN A 130 5.26 -7.84 -0.91
N SER A 131 5.95 -8.93 -0.51
CA SER A 131 6.41 -9.98 -1.43
C SER A 131 5.25 -10.68 -2.14
N LYS A 132 4.14 -10.96 -1.44
CA LYS A 132 2.95 -11.57 -2.05
C LYS A 132 2.30 -10.62 -3.05
N LEU A 133 2.14 -9.35 -2.69
CA LEU A 133 1.59 -8.33 -3.59
C LEU A 133 2.47 -8.16 -4.83
N ILE A 134 3.80 -8.10 -4.69
CA ILE A 134 4.74 -8.05 -5.81
C ILE A 134 4.57 -9.26 -6.73
N ALA A 135 4.48 -10.46 -6.17
CA ALA A 135 4.30 -11.67 -6.95
C ALA A 135 3.01 -11.62 -7.78
N GLN A 136 1.90 -11.23 -7.19
CA GLN A 136 0.61 -11.11 -7.87
C GLN A 136 0.61 -10.01 -8.94
N VAL A 137 1.19 -8.84 -8.65
CA VAL A 137 1.29 -7.75 -9.64
C VAL A 137 2.13 -8.15 -10.86
N LYS A 138 3.18 -8.96 -10.68
CA LYS A 138 4.01 -9.47 -11.78
C LYS A 138 3.25 -10.40 -12.74
N GLU A 139 2.19 -11.04 -12.30
CA GLU A 139 1.34 -11.90 -13.14
C GLU A 139 0.35 -11.10 -14.00
N LEU A 140 0.13 -9.82 -13.69
CA LEU A 140 -0.81 -8.96 -14.41
C LEU A 140 -0.24 -8.55 -15.77
N LYS A 141 -0.90 -8.97 -16.85
CA LYS A 141 -0.46 -8.68 -18.25
C LYS A 141 -0.62 -7.21 -18.65
N ASN A 142 -1.47 -6.48 -17.98
CA ASN A 142 -1.79 -5.07 -18.25
C ASN A 142 -0.94 -4.11 -17.40
N VAL A 143 -0.01 -4.61 -16.57
CA VAL A 143 0.89 -3.82 -15.73
C VAL A 143 2.30 -3.83 -16.32
N SER A 144 2.87 -2.64 -16.49
CA SER A 144 4.29 -2.42 -16.75
C SER A 144 4.97 -1.89 -15.50
N ILE A 145 6.21 -2.30 -15.24
CA ILE A 145 6.96 -1.87 -14.05
C ILE A 145 8.26 -1.22 -14.50
N PHE A 146 8.54 -0.01 -14.00
CA PHE A 146 9.80 0.70 -14.20
C PHE A 146 10.50 0.85 -12.85
N GLU A 147 11.51 0.02 -12.65
CA GLU A 147 12.44 0.12 -11.53
C GLU A 147 13.53 1.17 -11.81
N ASN A 148 14.21 1.62 -10.77
CA ASN A 148 15.30 2.59 -10.85
C ASN A 148 14.91 3.87 -11.63
N SER A 149 13.67 4.28 -11.44
CA SER A 149 13.07 5.42 -12.13
C SER A 149 12.44 6.37 -11.12
N THR A 150 12.98 7.56 -11.02
CA THR A 150 12.58 8.56 -10.01
C THR A 150 11.56 9.53 -10.59
N LEU A 151 10.45 9.75 -9.89
CA LEU A 151 9.56 10.88 -10.15
C LEU A 151 10.32 12.19 -9.90
N VAL A 152 10.37 13.05 -10.92
CA VAL A 152 11.00 14.39 -10.82
C VAL A 152 9.93 15.46 -10.67
N ASP A 153 8.87 15.37 -11.46
CA ASP A 153 7.80 16.36 -11.48
C ASP A 153 6.51 15.77 -12.06
N LEU A 154 5.39 16.43 -11.81
CA LEU A 154 4.10 16.09 -12.41
C LEU A 154 3.89 16.93 -13.68
N LEU A 155 3.33 16.29 -14.71
CA LEU A 155 2.89 16.98 -15.91
C LEU A 155 1.50 17.58 -15.67
N VAL A 156 1.45 18.85 -15.33
CA VAL A 156 0.21 19.57 -15.03
C VAL A 156 -0.08 20.60 -16.10
N ALA A 157 -1.32 20.63 -16.57
CA ALA A 157 -1.82 21.67 -17.48
C ALA A 157 -3.22 22.10 -17.03
N GLY A 158 -3.39 23.38 -16.72
CA GLY A 158 -4.57 23.88 -16.02
C GLY A 158 -4.72 23.17 -14.67
N ASP A 159 -5.92 22.69 -14.37
CA ASP A 159 -6.24 22.00 -13.12
C ASP A 159 -6.10 20.46 -13.20
N ARG A 160 -5.40 19.96 -14.23
CA ARG A 160 -5.34 18.52 -14.48
C ARG A 160 -3.90 18.01 -14.55
N CYS A 161 -3.67 16.89 -13.87
CA CYS A 161 -2.46 16.08 -14.00
C CYS A 161 -2.60 15.16 -15.24
N HIS A 162 -1.57 15.13 -16.07
CA HIS A 162 -1.50 14.33 -17.29
C HIS A 162 -0.42 13.27 -17.26
N GLY A 163 0.22 13.06 -16.11
CA GLY A 163 1.31 12.12 -15.94
C GLY A 163 2.49 12.72 -15.20
N ALA A 164 3.70 12.26 -15.51
CA ALA A 164 4.90 12.63 -14.78
C ALA A 164 6.15 12.73 -15.65
N VAL A 165 7.12 13.49 -15.17
CA VAL A 165 8.51 13.50 -15.63
C VAL A 165 9.28 12.49 -14.78
N LEU A 166 9.86 11.50 -15.43
CA LEU A 166 10.68 10.47 -14.78
C LEU A 166 12.14 10.65 -15.17
N ARG A 167 13.04 10.33 -14.23
CA ARG A 167 14.49 10.24 -14.45
C ARG A 167 14.91 8.78 -14.28
N ASP A 168 15.49 8.18 -15.30
CA ASP A 168 16.04 6.83 -15.25
C ASP A 168 17.42 6.78 -14.54
N GLN A 169 17.94 5.57 -14.37
CA GLN A 169 19.24 5.33 -13.74
C GLN A 169 20.42 6.01 -14.48
N ALA A 170 20.30 6.24 -15.79
CA ALA A 170 21.31 6.94 -16.56
C ALA A 170 21.18 8.48 -16.46
N GLY A 171 20.21 8.98 -15.69
CA GLY A 171 19.94 10.41 -15.52
C GLY A 171 19.09 11.02 -16.64
N LYS A 172 18.62 10.23 -17.60
CA LYS A 172 17.80 10.70 -18.71
C LYS A 172 16.39 11.01 -18.23
N LEU A 173 15.90 12.19 -18.58
CA LEU A 173 14.52 12.60 -18.33
C LEU A 173 13.59 12.12 -19.46
N SER A 174 12.41 11.67 -19.07
CA SER A 174 11.35 11.28 -20.00
C SER A 174 9.98 11.63 -19.46
N ASN A 175 9.07 12.01 -20.35
CA ASN A 175 7.67 12.25 -20.01
C ASN A 175 6.88 10.95 -20.17
N VAL A 176 6.10 10.61 -19.16
CA VAL A 176 5.12 9.54 -19.19
C VAL A 176 3.74 10.18 -19.03
N TYR A 177 2.84 9.86 -19.95
CA TYR A 177 1.48 10.38 -19.92
C TYR A 177 0.52 9.33 -19.39
N ALA A 178 -0.41 9.76 -18.54
CA ALA A 178 -1.46 8.92 -17.98
C ALA A 178 -2.76 9.72 -17.79
N GLN A 179 -3.89 9.02 -17.85
CA GLN A 179 -5.20 9.63 -17.57
C GLN A 179 -5.37 9.94 -16.09
N SER A 180 -4.81 9.09 -15.23
CA SER A 180 -4.80 9.26 -13.77
C SER A 180 -3.41 8.96 -13.21
N THR A 181 -3.00 9.71 -12.19
CA THR A 181 -1.73 9.50 -11.48
C THR A 181 -2.00 9.28 -10.00
N LEU A 182 -1.56 8.14 -9.48
CA LEU A 182 -1.61 7.79 -8.06
C LEU A 182 -0.23 8.00 -7.44
N LEU A 183 -0.13 8.89 -6.47
CA LEU A 183 1.06 9.08 -5.66
C LEU A 183 0.98 8.16 -4.43
N ALA A 184 1.72 7.06 -4.45
CA ALA A 184 1.86 6.09 -3.36
C ALA A 184 3.31 6.09 -2.85
N THR A 185 3.90 7.29 -2.73
CA THR A 185 5.33 7.51 -2.50
C THR A 185 5.79 7.28 -1.07
N GLY A 186 4.86 7.01 -0.14
CA GLY A 186 5.17 6.91 1.29
C GLY A 186 5.56 8.26 1.89
N GLY A 187 6.19 8.21 3.05
CA GLY A 187 6.72 9.38 3.76
C GLY A 187 8.16 9.72 3.38
N ILE A 188 8.77 10.60 4.16
CA ILE A 188 10.17 11.03 3.98
C ILE A 188 11.16 10.21 4.83
N GLY A 189 10.69 9.14 5.50
CA GLY A 189 11.52 8.20 6.27
C GLY A 189 11.47 8.38 7.75
#